data_a6a501ff5b6ae10b3e891b8da5419a07
#
_entry.id   a6a501ff5b6ae10b3e891b8da5419a07
#
_cell.length_a   1.000
_cell.length_b   1.000
_cell.length_c   1.000
_cell.angle_alpha   90.00
_cell.angle_beta   90.00
_cell.angle_gamma   90.00
#
_symmetry.space_group_name_H-M   'P 1'
#
loop_
_entity.id
_entity.type
_entity.pdbx_description
1 polymer ?
#
loop_
_entity_poly.entity_id
_entity_poly.type
_entity_poly.pdbx_seq_one_letter_code
_entity_poly.pdbx_strand_id
1 'polypeptide(L)'
;MKKYLRRFESTMWLCIKGLLYLLLMTIFIWIMGKEYIGLTRPSRTLGITVSTFVIVGMLFLSVYGKYDVGRRKSKPIMHSLWLAVICTDVITYLQNMIMKTTSNAITAFRLENLGLLGLAIILQIIVIVIFVYGGNALFFKIHKPERCCIITSSQERLDELVASILKFKKQYQITKVLDYKSKHIEEEIKNSDTVFIYDVPSDIRTDIMRWSYKYKVNVYFNPEIEDIMEYVPDDKYLT
;
A
#
# COMPACT_ATOMS: atom_id res chain seq x y z
N MET A 1 -20.20 -12.92 10.02
CA MET A 1 -20.12 -12.81 8.55
C MET A 1 -19.08 -11.76 8.09
N LYS A 2 -19.09 -10.51 8.56
CA LYS A 2 -18.10 -9.45 8.18
C LYS A 2 -16.62 -9.85 8.40
N LYS A 3 -16.27 -10.64 9.43
CA LYS A 3 -14.88 -11.06 9.70
C LYS A 3 -14.35 -12.07 8.66
N TYR A 4 -15.19 -12.97 8.18
CA TYR A 4 -14.83 -13.92 7.11
C TYR A 4 -14.65 -13.23 5.77
N LEU A 5 -15.50 -12.27 5.44
CA LEU A 5 -15.39 -11.45 4.24
C LEU A 5 -14.10 -10.64 4.22
N ARG A 6 -13.72 -9.98 5.32
CA ARG A 6 -12.43 -9.24 5.43
C ARG A 6 -11.21 -10.16 5.27
N ARG A 7 -11.26 -11.38 5.80
CA ARG A 7 -10.16 -12.35 5.69
C ARG A 7 -10.03 -12.87 4.26
N PHE A 8 -11.13 -13.18 3.61
CA PHE A 8 -11.17 -13.60 2.22
C PHE A 8 -10.66 -12.50 1.30
N GLU A 9 -11.06 -11.28 1.53
CA GLU A 9 -10.61 -10.08 0.82
C GLU A 9 -9.09 -9.87 0.95
N SER A 10 -8.55 -9.98 2.15
CA SER A 10 -7.10 -9.87 2.38
C SER A 10 -6.31 -10.95 1.63
N THR A 11 -6.80 -12.19 1.62
CA THR A 11 -6.17 -13.31 0.90
C THR A 11 -6.24 -13.11 -0.61
N MET A 12 -7.37 -12.65 -1.14
CA MET A 12 -7.54 -12.35 -2.56
C MET A 12 -6.55 -11.27 -3.02
N TRP A 13 -6.39 -10.19 -2.26
CA TRP A 13 -5.43 -9.14 -2.57
C TRP A 13 -3.98 -9.63 -2.49
N LEU A 14 -3.67 -10.54 -1.56
CA LEU A 14 -2.35 -11.17 -1.48
C LEU A 14 -2.06 -12.00 -2.74
N CYS A 15 -3.03 -12.81 -3.20
CA CYS A 15 -2.89 -13.59 -4.44
C CYS A 15 -2.70 -12.68 -5.67
N ILE A 16 -3.45 -11.60 -5.78
CA ILE A 16 -3.32 -10.64 -6.88
C ILE A 16 -1.93 -9.98 -6.89
N LYS A 17 -1.41 -9.61 -5.72
CA LYS A 17 -0.05 -9.08 -5.56
C LYS A 17 1.01 -10.11 -5.96
N GLY A 18 0.84 -11.36 -5.54
CA GLY A 18 1.73 -12.46 -5.93
C GLY A 18 1.73 -12.70 -7.44
N LEU A 19 0.55 -12.63 -8.06
CA LEU A 19 0.39 -12.80 -9.51
C LEU A 19 1.06 -11.66 -10.29
N LEU A 20 0.94 -10.41 -9.83
CA LEU A 20 1.69 -9.28 -10.38
C LEU A 20 3.19 -9.57 -10.32
N TYR A 21 3.69 -9.99 -9.17
CA TYR A 21 5.11 -10.22 -8.98
C TYR A 21 5.65 -11.33 -9.87
N LEU A 22 4.90 -12.44 -10.01
CA LEU A 22 5.21 -13.51 -10.96
C LEU A 22 5.24 -13.01 -12.41
N LEU A 23 4.31 -12.13 -12.78
CA LEU A 23 4.28 -11.54 -14.11
C LEU A 23 5.53 -10.67 -14.37
N LEU A 24 5.93 -9.84 -13.40
CA LEU A 24 7.13 -9.01 -13.52
C LEU A 24 8.40 -9.86 -13.66
N MET A 25 8.53 -10.91 -12.86
CA MET A 25 9.63 -11.88 -12.97
C MET A 25 9.65 -12.57 -14.35
N THR A 26 8.49 -12.98 -14.84
CA THR A 26 8.36 -13.62 -16.15
C THR A 26 8.81 -12.69 -17.29
N ILE A 27 8.43 -11.40 -17.22
CA ILE A 27 8.86 -10.38 -18.19
C ILE A 27 10.39 -10.27 -18.20
N PHE A 28 11.02 -10.17 -17.02
CA PHE A 28 12.46 -10.09 -16.89
C PHE A 28 13.14 -11.31 -17.53
N ILE A 29 12.73 -12.53 -17.14
CA ILE A 29 13.28 -13.77 -17.65
C ILE A 29 13.07 -13.91 -19.16
N TRP A 30 11.90 -13.55 -19.68
CA TRP A 30 11.57 -13.63 -21.09
C TRP A 30 12.44 -12.71 -21.95
N ILE A 31 12.66 -11.48 -21.51
CA ILE A 31 13.46 -10.51 -22.25
C ILE A 31 14.94 -10.84 -22.19
N MET A 32 15.46 -11.11 -20.99
CA MET A 32 16.86 -11.47 -20.80
C MET A 32 17.17 -12.83 -21.41
N GLY A 33 16.21 -13.73 -21.46
CA GLY A 33 16.34 -15.06 -22.06
C GLY A 33 16.57 -15.07 -23.57
N LYS A 34 16.32 -13.96 -24.27
CA LYS A 34 16.62 -13.83 -25.71
C LYS A 34 18.13 -13.94 -25.99
N GLU A 35 18.96 -13.45 -25.07
CA GLU A 35 20.42 -13.49 -25.19
C GLU A 35 21.06 -14.55 -24.29
N TYR A 36 20.35 -14.97 -23.24
CA TYR A 36 20.83 -15.95 -22.27
C TYR A 36 20.03 -17.24 -22.35
N ILE A 37 20.47 -18.18 -23.20
CA ILE A 37 19.80 -19.48 -23.38
C ILE A 37 19.63 -20.24 -22.04
N GLY A 38 20.52 -20.01 -21.08
CA GLY A 38 20.40 -20.57 -19.72
C GLY A 38 19.18 -20.12 -18.94
N LEU A 39 18.53 -19.00 -19.31
CA LEU A 39 17.29 -18.53 -18.68
C LEU A 39 16.03 -19.14 -19.30
N THR A 40 16.12 -19.68 -20.51
CA THR A 40 14.97 -20.25 -21.22
C THR A 40 14.83 -21.76 -21.03
N ARG A 41 15.85 -22.42 -20.48
CA ARG A 41 15.88 -23.88 -20.23
C ARG A 41 16.00 -24.14 -18.73
N PRO A 42 15.49 -25.28 -18.23
CA PRO A 42 15.74 -25.71 -16.86
C PRO A 42 17.24 -25.84 -16.60
N SER A 43 17.82 -24.88 -15.93
CA SER A 43 19.26 -24.79 -15.68
C SER A 43 19.54 -24.23 -14.29
N ARG A 44 20.77 -24.40 -13.79
CA ARG A 44 21.20 -23.76 -12.53
C ARG A 44 21.08 -22.23 -12.60
N THR A 45 21.39 -21.66 -13.78
CA THR A 45 21.26 -20.20 -14.01
C THR A 45 19.84 -19.72 -13.80
N LEU A 46 18.85 -20.41 -14.38
CA LEU A 46 17.44 -20.08 -14.19
C LEU A 46 17.03 -20.18 -12.70
N GLY A 47 17.42 -21.30 -12.05
CA GLY A 47 17.11 -21.51 -10.63
C GLY A 47 17.66 -20.40 -9.73
N ILE A 48 18.91 -20.02 -9.93
CA ILE A 48 19.57 -18.96 -9.15
C ILE A 48 18.92 -17.60 -9.48
N THR A 49 18.65 -17.30 -10.74
CA THR A 49 17.99 -16.04 -11.16
C THR A 49 16.60 -15.88 -10.54
N VAL A 50 15.79 -16.93 -10.59
CA VAL A 50 14.46 -16.95 -9.96
C VAL A 50 14.57 -16.75 -8.45
N SER A 51 15.47 -17.48 -7.79
CA SER A 51 15.68 -17.35 -6.34
C SER A 51 16.13 -15.96 -5.94
N THR A 52 17.08 -15.37 -6.68
CA THR A 52 17.54 -14.00 -6.44
C THR A 52 16.42 -12.99 -6.64
N PHE A 53 15.69 -13.10 -7.76
CA PHE A 53 14.57 -12.21 -8.05
C PHE A 53 13.53 -12.26 -6.93
N VAL A 54 13.19 -13.44 -6.44
CA VAL A 54 12.22 -13.62 -5.35
C VAL A 54 12.75 -13.05 -4.03
N ILE A 55 13.97 -13.41 -3.62
CA ILE A 55 14.54 -12.98 -2.33
C ILE A 55 14.76 -11.47 -2.32
N VAL A 56 15.45 -10.94 -3.33
CA VAL A 56 15.76 -9.51 -3.42
C VAL A 56 14.47 -8.69 -3.58
N GLY A 57 13.55 -9.16 -4.40
CA GLY A 57 12.27 -8.51 -4.57
C GLY A 57 11.43 -8.49 -3.29
N MET A 58 11.33 -9.60 -2.56
CA MET A 58 10.65 -9.61 -1.26
C MET A 58 11.28 -8.63 -0.27
N LEU A 59 12.61 -8.53 -0.27
CA LEU A 59 13.34 -7.59 0.58
C LEU A 59 12.95 -6.14 0.22
N PHE A 60 13.06 -5.75 -1.04
CA PHE A 60 12.71 -4.39 -1.46
C PHE A 60 11.22 -4.11 -1.29
N LEU A 61 10.38 -5.09 -1.54
CA LEU A 61 8.95 -4.97 -1.29
C LEU A 61 8.62 -4.80 0.19
N SER A 62 9.36 -5.41 1.10
CA SER A 62 9.17 -5.21 2.55
C SER A 62 9.61 -3.82 3.01
N VAL A 63 10.67 -3.27 2.40
CA VAL A 63 11.22 -1.95 2.74
C VAL A 63 10.35 -0.82 2.16
N TYR A 64 10.02 -0.90 0.88
CA TYR A 64 9.30 0.16 0.16
C TYR A 64 7.79 -0.08 0.08
N GLY A 65 7.34 -1.29 0.32
CA GLY A 65 6.06 -1.79 -0.14
C GLY A 65 4.94 -1.74 0.87
N LYS A 66 4.31 -0.59 1.05
CA LYS A 66 2.93 -0.59 1.56
C LYS A 66 1.96 -0.54 0.38
N TYR A 67 1.65 -1.71 -0.20
CA TYR A 67 0.77 -1.84 -1.39
C TYR A 67 -0.71 -1.86 -1.05
N ASP A 68 -1.20 -0.94 -0.27
CA ASP A 68 -2.63 -0.92 0.06
C ASP A 68 -3.40 -0.26 -1.08
N VAL A 69 -3.60 -1.03 -2.17
CA VAL A 69 -4.48 -0.64 -3.27
C VAL A 69 -5.86 -0.37 -2.71
N GLY A 70 -6.47 0.76 -3.09
CA GLY A 70 -7.77 1.20 -2.57
C GLY A 70 -7.74 2.00 -1.27
N ARG A 71 -6.67 1.91 -0.47
CA ARG A 71 -6.52 2.68 0.78
C ARG A 71 -5.58 3.87 0.64
N ARG A 72 -4.70 3.86 -0.35
CA ARG A 72 -3.72 4.93 -0.61
C ARG A 72 -3.88 5.50 -2.00
N LYS A 73 -3.37 6.72 -2.20
CA LYS A 73 -3.28 7.33 -3.53
C LYS A 73 -2.41 6.46 -4.44
N SER A 74 -2.81 6.31 -5.71
CA SER A 74 -2.10 5.47 -6.70
C SER A 74 -0.63 5.86 -6.90
N LYS A 75 -0.31 7.16 -6.89
CA LYS A 75 1.05 7.66 -7.14
C LYS A 75 2.11 7.12 -6.17
N PRO A 76 1.94 7.20 -4.82
CA PRO A 76 2.91 6.64 -3.88
C PRO A 76 3.12 5.14 -4.04
N ILE A 77 2.04 4.38 -4.30
CA ILE A 77 2.12 2.93 -4.54
C ILE A 77 2.96 2.63 -5.76
N MET A 78 2.73 3.36 -6.84
CA MET A 78 3.43 3.21 -8.11
C MET A 78 4.93 3.48 -7.97
N HIS A 79 5.31 4.59 -7.30
CA HIS A 79 6.73 4.92 -7.07
C HIS A 79 7.44 3.86 -6.22
N SER A 80 6.80 3.36 -5.16
CA SER A 80 7.36 2.29 -4.33
C SER A 80 7.60 1.00 -5.12
N LEU A 81 6.65 0.62 -5.98
CA LEU A 81 6.77 -0.56 -6.84
C LEU A 81 7.87 -0.40 -7.89
N TRP A 82 7.94 0.74 -8.55
CA TRP A 82 8.99 1.00 -9.53
C TRP A 82 10.37 0.88 -8.91
N LEU A 83 10.57 1.54 -7.77
CA LEU A 83 11.87 1.50 -7.10
C LEU A 83 12.26 0.08 -6.71
N ALA A 84 11.32 -0.67 -6.12
CA ALA A 84 11.56 -2.06 -5.73
C ALA A 84 11.93 -2.95 -6.93
N VAL A 85 11.21 -2.80 -8.05
CA VAL A 85 11.43 -3.61 -9.26
C VAL A 85 12.73 -3.23 -9.95
N ILE A 86 13.01 -1.93 -10.13
CA ILE A 86 14.26 -1.47 -10.74
C ILE A 86 15.47 -1.98 -9.95
N CYS A 87 15.47 -1.88 -8.62
CA CYS A 87 16.56 -2.38 -7.79
C CYS A 87 16.69 -3.91 -7.91
N THR A 88 15.57 -4.64 -7.94
CA THR A 88 15.57 -6.10 -8.12
C THR A 88 16.16 -6.50 -9.47
N ASP A 89 15.73 -5.83 -10.53
CA ASP A 89 16.20 -6.11 -11.90
C ASP A 89 17.69 -5.83 -12.04
N VAL A 90 18.16 -4.70 -11.52
CA VAL A 90 19.60 -4.35 -11.58
C VAL A 90 20.44 -5.39 -10.86
N ILE A 91 20.06 -5.80 -9.64
CA ILE A 91 20.80 -6.80 -8.87
C ILE A 91 20.77 -8.15 -9.59
N THR A 92 19.61 -8.56 -10.07
CA THR A 92 19.46 -9.85 -10.78
C THR A 92 20.24 -9.84 -12.12
N TYR A 93 20.26 -8.70 -12.81
CA TYR A 93 21.06 -8.53 -14.02
C TYR A 93 22.56 -8.64 -13.72
N LEU A 94 23.07 -7.93 -12.72
CA LEU A 94 24.49 -8.00 -12.32
C LEU A 94 24.90 -9.43 -11.96
N GLN A 95 24.06 -10.14 -11.21
CA GLN A 95 24.29 -11.55 -10.90
C GLN A 95 24.38 -12.41 -12.16
N ASN A 96 23.47 -12.21 -13.13
CA ASN A 96 23.50 -12.95 -14.40
C ASN A 96 24.78 -12.65 -15.20
N MET A 97 25.30 -11.41 -15.16
CA MET A 97 26.57 -11.05 -15.78
C MET A 97 27.76 -11.80 -15.14
N ILE A 98 27.80 -11.86 -13.80
CA ILE A 98 28.83 -12.62 -13.08
C ILE A 98 28.79 -14.10 -13.47
N MET A 99 27.60 -14.69 -13.50
CA MET A 99 27.44 -16.11 -13.85
C MET A 99 27.86 -16.41 -15.31
N LYS A 100 27.57 -15.50 -16.25
CA LYS A 100 27.99 -15.62 -17.64
C LYS A 100 29.51 -15.55 -17.77
N THR A 101 30.15 -14.62 -17.09
CA THR A 101 31.61 -14.46 -17.09
C THR A 101 32.29 -15.74 -16.61
N THR A 102 31.81 -16.36 -15.54
CA THR A 102 32.37 -17.61 -15.00
C THR A 102 32.14 -18.79 -15.94
N SER A 103 30.96 -18.89 -16.56
CA SER A 103 30.61 -20.02 -17.45
C SER A 103 31.36 -20.01 -18.75
N ASN A 104 31.70 -18.86 -19.31
CA ASN A 104 32.36 -18.74 -20.62
C ASN A 104 33.86 -18.58 -20.53
N ALA A 105 34.49 -18.79 -19.37
CA ALA A 105 35.92 -18.57 -19.13
C ALA A 105 36.41 -17.15 -19.55
N ILE A 106 35.53 -16.20 -19.57
CA ILE A 106 35.84 -14.77 -19.81
C ILE A 106 36.47 -14.21 -18.55
N THR A 107 37.67 -13.70 -18.64
CA THR A 107 38.44 -13.20 -17.50
C THR A 107 38.03 -11.76 -17.07
N ALA A 108 37.34 -11.02 -17.93
CA ALA A 108 36.93 -9.66 -17.65
C ALA A 108 35.41 -9.54 -17.47
N PHE A 109 34.99 -8.93 -16.38
CA PHE A 109 33.59 -8.56 -16.18
C PHE A 109 33.17 -7.48 -17.17
N ARG A 110 32.13 -7.73 -17.95
CA ARG A 110 31.61 -6.79 -18.93
C ARG A 110 30.10 -6.66 -18.82
N LEU A 111 29.62 -5.43 -18.81
CA LEU A 111 28.18 -5.15 -18.87
C LEU A 111 27.72 -5.26 -20.34
N GLU A 112 26.93 -6.28 -20.62
CA GLU A 112 26.38 -6.52 -21.95
C GLU A 112 24.85 -6.41 -21.92
N ASN A 113 24.26 -6.07 -23.05
CA ASN A 113 22.80 -6.07 -23.23
C ASN A 113 22.02 -5.16 -22.27
N LEU A 114 22.59 -3.99 -21.88
CA LEU A 114 21.90 -2.98 -21.07
C LEU A 114 20.60 -2.51 -21.71
N GLY A 115 20.51 -2.51 -23.05
CA GLY A 115 19.28 -2.19 -23.77
C GLY A 115 18.14 -3.15 -23.47
N LEU A 116 18.43 -4.46 -23.28
CA LEU A 116 17.40 -5.44 -22.90
C LEU A 116 16.95 -5.24 -21.46
N LEU A 117 17.87 -4.90 -20.55
CA LEU A 117 17.52 -4.53 -19.19
C LEU A 117 16.59 -3.31 -19.17
N GLY A 118 16.92 -2.26 -19.93
CA GLY A 118 16.07 -1.08 -20.08
C GLY A 118 14.69 -1.41 -20.63
N LEU A 119 14.62 -2.31 -21.64
CA LEU A 119 13.35 -2.76 -22.21
C LEU A 119 12.52 -3.54 -21.18
N ALA A 120 13.14 -4.41 -20.37
CA ALA A 120 12.47 -5.15 -19.33
C ALA A 120 11.84 -4.19 -18.30
N ILE A 121 12.62 -3.24 -17.81
CA ILE A 121 12.18 -2.22 -16.84
C ILE A 121 11.01 -1.41 -17.42
N ILE A 122 11.08 -0.95 -18.67
CA ILE A 122 9.99 -0.17 -19.30
C ILE A 122 8.70 -0.99 -19.36
N LEU A 123 8.76 -2.25 -19.80
CA LEU A 123 7.58 -3.10 -19.87
C LEU A 123 6.98 -3.37 -18.49
N GLN A 124 7.82 -3.61 -17.49
CA GLN A 124 7.38 -3.81 -16.10
C GLN A 124 6.73 -2.54 -15.53
N ILE A 125 7.28 -1.35 -15.82
CA ILE A 125 6.68 -0.07 -15.43
C ILE A 125 5.27 0.06 -16.02
N ILE A 126 5.08 -0.26 -17.30
CA ILE A 126 3.78 -0.22 -17.97
C ILE A 126 2.80 -1.17 -17.25
N VAL A 127 3.22 -2.39 -16.97
CA VAL A 127 2.40 -3.38 -16.25
C VAL A 127 2.01 -2.88 -14.85
N ILE A 128 2.95 -2.30 -14.11
CA ILE A 128 2.68 -1.72 -12.79
C ILE A 128 1.66 -0.59 -12.87
N VAL A 129 1.78 0.30 -13.86
CA VAL A 129 0.81 1.39 -14.08
C VAL A 129 -0.58 0.82 -14.32
N ILE A 130 -0.72 -0.11 -15.25
CA ILE A 130 -2.00 -0.76 -15.56
C ILE A 130 -2.58 -1.44 -14.31
N PHE A 131 -1.74 -2.16 -13.57
CA PHE A 131 -2.14 -2.86 -12.35
C PHE A 131 -2.63 -1.90 -11.25
N VAL A 132 -1.89 -0.84 -10.97
CA VAL A 132 -2.25 0.11 -9.90
C VAL A 132 -3.51 0.89 -10.24
N TYR A 133 -3.63 1.40 -11.45
CA TYR A 133 -4.84 2.13 -11.86
C TYR A 133 -6.03 1.20 -12.04
N GLY A 134 -5.84 0.06 -12.68
CA GLY A 134 -6.88 -0.96 -12.86
C GLY A 134 -7.34 -1.54 -11.53
N GLY A 135 -6.40 -1.87 -10.64
CA GLY A 135 -6.70 -2.37 -9.30
C GLY A 135 -7.47 -1.36 -8.45
N ASN A 136 -7.08 -0.08 -8.47
CA ASN A 136 -7.83 0.98 -7.79
C ASN A 136 -9.24 1.18 -8.40
N ALA A 137 -9.36 1.17 -9.71
CA ALA A 137 -10.67 1.28 -10.37
C ALA A 137 -11.58 0.10 -10.00
N LEU A 138 -11.06 -1.12 -10.00
CA LEU A 138 -11.78 -2.32 -9.61
C LEU A 138 -12.16 -2.29 -8.14
N PHE A 139 -11.24 -1.90 -7.25
CA PHE A 139 -11.50 -1.77 -5.82
C PHE A 139 -12.69 -0.84 -5.55
N PHE A 140 -12.68 0.37 -6.10
CA PHE A 140 -13.75 1.33 -5.90
C PHE A 140 -15.06 0.97 -6.62
N LYS A 141 -15.03 0.08 -7.60
CA LYS A 141 -16.25 -0.47 -8.22
C LYS A 141 -16.92 -1.53 -7.32
N ILE A 142 -16.12 -2.30 -6.60
CA ILE A 142 -16.61 -3.38 -5.72
C ILE A 142 -16.99 -2.83 -4.34
N HIS A 143 -16.21 -1.88 -3.81
CA HIS A 143 -16.41 -1.32 -2.48
C HIS A 143 -17.20 -0.01 -2.55
N LYS A 144 -18.35 -0.03 -1.89
CA LYS A 144 -19.13 1.20 -1.67
C LYS A 144 -18.36 2.13 -0.74
N PRO A 145 -18.46 3.46 -0.92
CA PRO A 145 -17.88 4.42 0.02
C PRO A 145 -18.35 4.15 1.45
N GLU A 146 -17.43 4.28 2.42
CA GLU A 146 -17.76 4.18 3.84
C GLU A 146 -18.65 5.36 4.25
N ARG A 147 -19.72 5.07 4.99
CA ARG A 147 -20.59 6.10 5.53
C ARG A 147 -19.90 6.78 6.69
N CYS A 148 -19.70 8.09 6.58
CA CYS A 148 -18.97 8.86 7.54
C CYS A 148 -19.89 9.83 8.29
N CYS A 149 -19.74 9.86 9.61
CA CYS A 149 -20.30 10.88 10.47
C CYS A 149 -19.17 11.82 10.93
N ILE A 150 -19.42 13.12 10.91
CA ILE A 150 -18.50 14.13 11.43
C ILE A 150 -19.08 14.64 12.74
N ILE A 151 -18.28 14.67 13.80
CA ILE A 151 -18.65 15.23 15.12
C ILE A 151 -17.69 16.39 15.38
N THR A 152 -18.25 17.57 15.60
CA THR A 152 -17.46 18.81 15.78
C THR A 152 -18.14 19.76 16.75
N SER A 153 -17.34 20.66 17.35
CA SER A 153 -17.85 21.77 18.16
C SER A 153 -17.96 23.07 17.35
N SER A 154 -17.16 23.20 16.29
CA SER A 154 -17.03 24.45 15.54
C SER A 154 -17.57 24.33 14.13
N GLN A 155 -18.40 25.29 13.72
CA GLN A 155 -18.84 25.39 12.33
C GLN A 155 -17.82 26.09 11.44
N GLU A 156 -16.95 26.93 12.00
CA GLU A 156 -16.02 27.76 11.21
C GLU A 156 -15.03 26.98 10.36
N ARG A 157 -14.55 25.82 10.84
CA ARG A 157 -13.61 24.96 10.11
C ARG A 157 -14.25 23.72 9.50
N LEU A 158 -15.55 23.58 9.63
CA LEU A 158 -16.29 22.44 9.11
C LEU A 158 -16.16 22.36 7.58
N ASP A 159 -16.24 23.49 6.90
CA ASP A 159 -16.15 23.54 5.44
C ASP A 159 -14.77 23.07 4.93
N GLU A 160 -13.69 23.43 5.62
CA GLU A 160 -12.34 22.95 5.28
C GLU A 160 -12.20 21.43 5.50
N LEU A 161 -12.75 20.92 6.60
CA LEU A 161 -12.76 19.50 6.91
C LEU A 161 -13.58 18.72 5.88
N VAL A 162 -14.79 19.18 5.58
CA VAL A 162 -15.67 18.60 4.56
C VAL A 162 -14.99 18.62 3.20
N ALA A 163 -14.38 19.75 2.80
CA ALA A 163 -13.63 19.86 1.55
C ALA A 163 -12.45 18.88 1.50
N SER A 164 -11.79 18.65 2.63
CA SER A 164 -10.68 17.69 2.74
C SER A 164 -11.15 16.25 2.62
N ILE A 165 -12.27 15.89 3.24
CA ILE A 165 -12.89 14.56 3.14
C ILE A 165 -13.45 14.34 1.72
N LEU A 166 -14.04 15.34 1.10
CA LEU A 166 -14.58 15.28 -0.27
C LEU A 166 -13.49 15.05 -1.33
N LYS A 167 -12.21 15.37 -1.05
CA LYS A 167 -11.09 14.93 -1.93
C LYS A 167 -11.01 13.41 -2.04
N PHE A 168 -11.58 12.69 -1.07
CA PHE A 168 -11.63 11.22 -0.99
C PHE A 168 -13.05 10.66 -1.16
N LYS A 169 -13.91 11.34 -1.92
CA LYS A 169 -15.32 10.97 -2.16
C LYS A 169 -15.55 9.53 -2.64
N LYS A 170 -14.52 8.88 -3.19
CA LYS A 170 -14.58 7.46 -3.56
C LYS A 170 -14.43 6.52 -2.37
N GLN A 171 -13.83 7.00 -1.27
CA GLN A 171 -13.60 6.23 -0.05
C GLN A 171 -14.64 6.54 1.01
N TYR A 172 -15.05 7.81 1.12
CA TYR A 172 -15.92 8.30 2.17
C TYR A 172 -17.14 9.03 1.63
N GLN A 173 -18.29 8.74 2.20
CA GLN A 173 -19.55 9.43 1.95
C GLN A 173 -20.02 10.05 3.27
N ILE A 174 -20.01 11.37 3.35
CA ILE A 174 -20.50 12.09 4.52
C ILE A 174 -22.02 11.90 4.57
N THR A 175 -22.51 11.28 5.64
CA THR A 175 -23.94 11.04 5.87
C THR A 175 -24.55 12.07 6.78
N LYS A 176 -23.82 12.45 7.84
CA LYS A 176 -24.28 13.43 8.83
C LYS A 176 -23.11 14.21 9.41
N VAL A 177 -23.43 15.42 9.83
CA VAL A 177 -22.58 16.27 10.66
C VAL A 177 -23.34 16.54 11.94
N LEU A 178 -22.73 16.31 13.08
CA LEU A 178 -23.33 16.44 14.39
C LEU A 178 -22.50 17.37 15.26
N ASP A 179 -23.22 18.17 16.06
CA ASP A 179 -22.61 18.87 17.19
C ASP A 179 -22.30 17.86 18.31
N TYR A 180 -21.16 18.03 18.99
CA TYR A 180 -20.76 17.17 20.11
C TYR A 180 -21.72 17.14 21.28
N LYS A 181 -22.63 18.11 21.39
CA LYS A 181 -23.69 18.18 22.41
C LYS A 181 -24.95 17.38 22.03
N SER A 182 -24.99 16.79 20.84
CA SER A 182 -26.18 16.06 20.39
C SER A 182 -26.42 14.80 21.22
N LYS A 183 -27.68 14.57 21.61
CA LYS A 183 -28.10 13.37 22.38
C LYS A 183 -28.07 12.07 21.55
N HIS A 184 -27.96 12.18 20.22
CA HIS A 184 -28.06 11.02 19.31
C HIS A 184 -26.70 10.54 18.78
N ILE A 185 -25.58 10.97 19.38
CA ILE A 185 -24.23 10.65 18.90
C ILE A 185 -23.98 9.13 18.88
N GLU A 186 -24.33 8.42 19.97
CA GLU A 186 -24.10 6.96 20.05
C GLU A 186 -24.88 6.21 18.96
N GLU A 187 -26.11 6.61 18.68
CA GLU A 187 -26.94 5.98 17.65
C GLU A 187 -26.37 6.21 16.24
N GLU A 188 -25.90 7.42 15.94
CA GLU A 188 -25.30 7.76 14.66
C GLU A 188 -23.94 7.09 14.46
N ILE A 189 -23.13 6.96 15.52
CA ILE A 189 -21.90 6.17 15.48
C ILE A 189 -22.20 4.72 15.09
N LYS A 190 -23.22 4.10 15.71
CA LYS A 190 -23.64 2.73 15.41
C LYS A 190 -24.04 2.55 13.94
N ASN A 191 -24.63 3.59 13.32
CA ASN A 191 -25.09 3.55 11.94
C ASN A 191 -24.02 3.98 10.91
N SER A 192 -22.86 4.41 11.37
CA SER A 192 -21.73 4.82 10.54
C SER A 192 -20.66 3.74 10.44
N ASP A 193 -19.86 3.79 9.40
CA ASP A 193 -18.70 2.92 9.21
C ASP A 193 -17.41 3.60 9.70
N THR A 194 -17.39 4.95 9.63
CA THR A 194 -16.26 5.80 10.05
C THR A 194 -16.77 7.08 10.72
N VAL A 195 -16.07 7.54 11.74
CA VAL A 195 -16.35 8.80 12.46
C VAL A 195 -15.12 9.69 12.41
N PHE A 196 -15.33 10.94 12.01
CA PHE A 196 -14.32 11.99 12.09
C PHE A 196 -14.65 12.90 13.27
N ILE A 197 -13.72 13.01 14.21
CA ILE A 197 -13.83 13.88 15.39
C ILE A 197 -12.93 15.09 15.14
N TYR A 198 -13.51 16.27 15.25
CA TYR A 198 -12.78 17.51 15.06
C TYR A 198 -13.19 18.55 16.10
N ASP A 199 -12.20 19.08 16.84
CA ASP A 199 -12.39 20.12 17.83
C ASP A 199 -13.48 19.74 18.86
N VAL A 200 -13.33 18.57 19.49
CA VAL A 200 -14.25 18.05 20.52
C VAL A 200 -13.49 17.93 21.83
N PRO A 201 -14.05 18.38 22.98
CA PRO A 201 -13.44 18.27 24.30
C PRO A 201 -13.01 16.83 24.64
N SER A 202 -11.90 16.68 25.40
CA SER A 202 -11.25 15.39 25.66
C SER A 202 -12.15 14.37 26.38
N ASP A 203 -13.00 14.82 27.29
CA ASP A 203 -13.97 13.99 28.02
C ASP A 203 -14.97 13.33 27.07
N ILE A 204 -15.61 14.13 26.21
CA ILE A 204 -16.59 13.64 25.22
C ILE A 204 -15.91 12.81 24.14
N ARG A 205 -14.70 13.18 23.73
CA ARG A 205 -13.89 12.41 22.78
C ARG A 205 -13.63 10.99 23.29
N THR A 206 -13.34 10.83 24.59
CA THR A 206 -13.15 9.53 25.23
C THR A 206 -14.42 8.67 25.14
N ASP A 207 -15.59 9.24 25.37
CA ASP A 207 -16.86 8.52 25.23
C ASP A 207 -17.14 8.11 23.77
N ILE A 208 -16.91 9.02 22.81
CA ILE A 208 -17.04 8.71 21.38
C ILE A 208 -16.10 7.57 20.99
N MET A 209 -14.84 7.57 21.44
CA MET A 209 -13.89 6.47 21.18
C MET A 209 -14.38 5.17 21.81
N ARG A 210 -14.93 5.19 23.03
CA ARG A 210 -15.50 4.01 23.69
C ARG A 210 -16.68 3.43 22.91
N TRP A 211 -17.61 4.24 22.45
CA TRP A 211 -18.72 3.81 21.61
C TRP A 211 -18.25 3.27 20.27
N SER A 212 -17.33 3.96 19.63
CA SER A 212 -16.76 3.52 18.34
C SER A 212 -16.06 2.17 18.46
N TYR A 213 -15.31 1.94 19.55
CA TYR A 213 -14.72 0.64 19.84
C TYR A 213 -15.79 -0.45 20.06
N LYS A 214 -16.82 -0.15 20.85
CA LYS A 214 -17.97 -1.04 21.12
C LYS A 214 -18.66 -1.48 19.82
N TYR A 215 -18.87 -0.55 18.90
CA TYR A 215 -19.56 -0.80 17.63
C TYR A 215 -18.61 -1.16 16.46
N LYS A 216 -17.29 -1.18 16.70
CA LYS A 216 -16.25 -1.46 15.70
C LYS A 216 -16.26 -0.50 14.52
N VAL A 217 -16.45 0.77 14.80
CA VAL A 217 -16.42 1.89 13.86
C VAL A 217 -15.01 2.47 13.83
N ASN A 218 -14.51 2.83 12.65
CA ASN A 218 -13.21 3.50 12.52
C ASN A 218 -13.32 4.94 13.02
N VAL A 219 -12.32 5.39 13.78
CA VAL A 219 -12.26 6.77 14.29
C VAL A 219 -11.03 7.46 13.76
N TYR A 220 -11.22 8.67 13.26
CA TYR A 220 -10.16 9.59 12.90
C TYR A 220 -10.33 10.88 13.68
N PHE A 221 -9.30 11.30 14.35
CA PHE A 221 -9.28 12.57 15.08
C PHE A 221 -7.97 13.30 14.83
N ASN A 222 -7.98 14.62 14.99
CA ASN A 222 -6.77 15.42 14.99
C ASN A 222 -6.23 15.45 16.43
N PRO A 223 -5.05 14.86 16.71
CA PRO A 223 -4.51 14.89 18.07
C PRO A 223 -4.13 16.32 18.44
N GLU A 224 -4.57 16.76 19.61
CA GLU A 224 -4.10 17.98 20.24
C GLU A 224 -2.76 17.75 20.93
N ILE A 225 -2.04 18.82 21.27
CA ILE A 225 -0.73 18.72 21.91
C ILE A 225 -0.85 17.99 23.26
N GLU A 226 -1.94 18.18 23.97
CA GLU A 226 -2.24 17.50 25.24
C GLU A 226 -2.38 16.00 25.08
N ASP A 227 -3.03 15.53 24.00
CA ASP A 227 -3.14 14.09 23.70
C ASP A 227 -1.78 13.46 23.44
N ILE A 228 -0.86 14.20 22.84
CA ILE A 228 0.51 13.72 22.56
C ILE A 228 1.32 13.62 23.85
N MET A 229 1.12 14.55 24.78
CA MET A 229 1.80 14.54 26.08
C MET A 229 1.30 13.45 27.03
N GLU A 230 0.01 13.11 27.01
CA GLU A 230 -0.52 11.98 27.80
C GLU A 230 0.04 10.62 27.37
N TYR A 231 0.48 10.46 26.11
CA TYR A 231 1.06 9.22 25.59
C TYR A 231 2.57 9.09 25.79
N VAL A 232 3.25 10.14 26.28
CA VAL A 232 4.67 10.07 26.63
C VAL A 232 4.75 9.68 28.12
N PRO A 233 5.16 8.45 28.47
CA PRO A 233 5.34 8.11 29.88
C PRO A 233 6.41 9.03 30.47
N ASP A 234 6.08 9.73 31.53
CA ASP A 234 6.93 10.71 32.26
C ASP A 234 8.27 10.13 32.73
N ASP A 235 8.42 8.80 32.76
CA ASP A 235 9.56 8.12 33.38
C ASP A 235 10.77 7.88 32.46
N LYS A 236 10.75 8.28 31.20
CA LYS A 236 11.85 7.97 30.26
C LYS A 236 12.80 9.13 29.92
N TYR A 237 12.54 10.32 30.40
CA TYR A 237 13.34 11.51 30.03
C TYR A 237 13.99 12.25 31.21
N LEU A 238 13.98 11.68 32.40
CA LEU A 238 14.59 12.29 33.61
C LEU A 238 15.72 11.45 34.21
N THR A 239 16.47 10.71 33.38
CA THR A 239 17.78 10.15 33.81
C THR A 239 18.87 10.42 32.79
#